data_aa8f663285db5e87f01fca5f1f49866c
#
_entry.id   aa8f663285db5e87f01fca5f1f49866c
#
_cell.length_a   1.000
_cell.length_b   1.000
_cell.length_c   1.000
_cell.angle_alpha   90.00
_cell.angle_beta   90.00
_cell.angle_gamma   90.00
#
_symmetry.space_group_name_H-M   'P 1'
#
loop_
_entity.id
_entity.type
_entity.pdbx_description
1 polymer ?
#
loop_
_entity_poly.entity_id
_entity_poly.type
_entity_poly.pdbx_seq_one_letter_code
_entity_poly.pdbx_strand_id
1 'polypeptide(L)'
;MRKQFLKNAMIIVLVTWGGFGYSQDALLKYQFVKGKTYTHEVQLANNTIQSFGGQEMKMVMDISATSEFFIEDINENFEVTAIELIKDISMHSVMMGRDTTMSFKDINEKNRVVYSKDGKQISKELIDSAAIADLAGTTNQIAKFIYLPEKAVKAGDKWQHVKTEKTEITEKNPFETIITSTEEFTFVGNETKDGQSFDKILIESNSVIEGKGSQSGMEIFMEGTGKSQGFAYFDSKASIVVYTEINTDMDMNLAIAGQENMTIPMSQSMKVITKFNEKK
;
A
#
# COMPACT_ATOMS: atom_id res chain seq x y z
N MET A 1 7.35 62.80 60.11
CA MET A 1 7.62 62.99 58.69
C MET A 1 8.18 61.68 58.15
N ARG A 2 7.36 60.80 57.57
CA ARG A 2 7.80 59.58 56.90
C ARG A 2 7.14 59.58 55.51
N LYS A 3 7.96 59.68 54.45
CA LYS A 3 7.56 59.59 53.05
C LYS A 3 7.43 58.12 52.71
N GLN A 4 6.22 57.69 52.34
CA GLN A 4 5.98 56.38 51.73
C GLN A 4 6.21 56.48 50.22
N PHE A 5 7.16 55.70 49.71
CA PHE A 5 7.33 55.48 48.29
C PHE A 5 6.36 54.40 47.84
N LEU A 6 5.36 54.76 46.99
CA LEU A 6 4.60 53.79 46.22
C LEU A 6 5.47 53.26 45.05
N LYS A 7 5.76 51.99 45.04
CA LYS A 7 6.33 51.28 43.90
C LYS A 7 5.17 50.85 43.01
N ASN A 8 5.03 51.46 41.86
CA ASN A 8 4.16 50.98 40.80
C ASN A 8 4.79 49.76 40.14
N ALA A 9 4.27 48.56 40.40
CA ALA A 9 4.59 47.38 39.65
C ALA A 9 3.75 47.36 38.35
N MET A 10 4.40 47.64 37.26
CA MET A 10 3.79 47.52 35.89
C MET A 10 3.80 46.05 35.51
N ILE A 11 2.65 45.40 35.59
CA ILE A 11 2.43 44.04 35.08
C ILE A 11 2.29 44.13 33.56
N ILE A 12 3.37 43.70 32.85
CA ILE A 12 3.36 43.50 31.42
C ILE A 12 2.67 42.14 31.17
N VAL A 13 1.42 42.15 30.78
CA VAL A 13 0.73 40.95 30.26
C VAL A 13 1.24 40.71 28.85
N LEU A 14 2.19 39.76 28.68
CA LEU A 14 2.55 39.21 27.40
C LEU A 14 1.40 38.35 26.86
N VAL A 15 0.55 38.95 26.05
CA VAL A 15 -0.40 38.22 25.24
C VAL A 15 0.40 37.53 24.12
N THR A 16 0.76 36.27 24.33
CA THR A 16 1.27 35.43 23.27
C THR A 16 0.10 35.19 22.29
N TRP A 17 0.09 35.93 21.22
CA TRP A 17 -0.73 35.58 20.07
C TRP A 17 -0.20 34.26 19.57
N GLY A 18 -0.83 33.17 19.99
CA GLY A 18 -0.71 31.87 19.33
C GLY A 18 -1.16 32.10 17.87
N GLY A 19 -0.20 32.15 16.98
CA GLY A 19 -0.47 32.20 15.56
C GLY A 19 -1.33 31.00 15.21
N PHE A 20 -2.63 31.25 14.96
CA PHE A 20 -3.45 30.32 14.19
C PHE A 20 -2.79 30.27 12.82
N GLY A 21 -1.91 29.29 12.62
CA GLY A 21 -1.42 28.95 11.30
C GLY A 21 -2.66 28.61 10.48
N TYR A 22 -3.03 29.48 9.57
CA TYR A 22 -4.03 29.14 8.55
C TYR A 22 -3.48 27.90 7.86
N SER A 23 -4.10 26.75 8.13
CA SER A 23 -3.84 25.54 7.38
C SER A 23 -4.20 25.85 5.92
N GLN A 24 -3.18 26.02 5.11
CA GLN A 24 -3.38 26.22 3.68
C GLN A 24 -3.96 24.92 3.13
N ASP A 25 -5.02 25.03 2.33
CA ASP A 25 -5.63 23.90 1.66
C ASP A 25 -4.57 23.21 0.80
N ALA A 26 -4.37 21.91 0.99
CA ALA A 26 -3.45 21.09 0.21
C ALA A 26 -4.19 20.44 -0.96
N LEU A 27 -3.71 20.66 -2.18
CA LEU A 27 -4.18 19.96 -3.37
C LEU A 27 -3.28 18.75 -3.61
N LEU A 28 -3.72 17.58 -3.14
CA LEU A 28 -3.01 16.32 -3.32
C LEU A 28 -3.41 15.72 -4.67
N LYS A 29 -2.51 15.75 -5.64
CA LYS A 29 -2.76 15.26 -7.00
C LYS A 29 -1.48 14.72 -7.61
N TYR A 30 -1.52 13.54 -8.19
CA TYR A 30 -0.41 13.01 -8.95
C TYR A 30 -0.12 13.88 -10.19
N GLN A 31 1.15 14.25 -10.35
CA GLN A 31 1.64 14.96 -11.54
C GLN A 31 2.92 14.31 -12.03
N PHE A 32 2.75 13.31 -12.86
CA PHE A 32 3.89 12.70 -13.54
C PHE A 32 4.36 13.57 -14.70
N VAL A 33 5.60 13.38 -15.11
CA VAL A 33 6.19 14.12 -16.24
C VAL A 33 6.50 13.12 -17.34
N LYS A 34 5.94 13.36 -18.53
CA LYS A 34 6.20 12.54 -19.72
C LYS A 34 7.70 12.48 -20.03
N GLY A 35 8.20 11.30 -20.35
CA GLY A 35 9.60 11.02 -20.62
C GLY A 35 10.49 10.84 -19.38
N LYS A 36 9.94 10.98 -18.16
CA LYS A 36 10.66 10.70 -16.92
C LYS A 36 10.54 9.23 -16.51
N THR A 37 11.56 8.78 -15.81
CA THR A 37 11.59 7.45 -15.18
C THR A 37 11.54 7.61 -13.66
N TYR A 38 10.76 6.77 -13.02
CA TYR A 38 10.66 6.68 -11.56
C TYR A 38 11.07 5.28 -11.12
N THR A 39 11.71 5.18 -9.96
CA THR A 39 12.03 3.92 -9.31
C THR A 39 10.98 3.62 -8.25
N HIS A 40 10.45 2.41 -8.22
CA HIS A 40 9.56 1.90 -7.22
C HIS A 40 10.20 0.73 -6.49
N GLU A 41 10.37 0.87 -5.19
CA GLU A 41 10.87 -0.17 -4.30
C GLU A 41 9.74 -0.65 -3.40
N VAL A 42 9.64 -1.96 -3.22
CA VAL A 42 8.66 -2.61 -2.36
C VAL A 42 9.37 -3.54 -1.40
N GLN A 43 8.96 -3.49 -0.15
CA GLN A 43 9.32 -4.45 0.88
C GLN A 43 8.02 -4.97 1.51
N LEU A 44 7.85 -6.27 1.51
CA LEU A 44 6.72 -6.96 2.13
C LEU A 44 7.28 -7.98 3.12
N ALA A 45 6.82 -7.90 4.37
CA ALA A 45 7.04 -8.91 5.39
C ALA A 45 5.69 -9.53 5.76
N ASN A 46 5.59 -10.84 5.69
CA ASN A 46 4.36 -11.57 5.94
C ASN A 46 4.58 -12.74 6.89
N ASN A 47 3.75 -12.82 7.93
CA ASN A 47 3.70 -13.93 8.88
C ASN A 47 2.31 -14.56 8.81
N THR A 48 2.25 -15.84 8.52
CA THR A 48 1.00 -16.61 8.47
C THR A 48 1.04 -17.73 9.49
N ILE A 49 -0.04 -17.90 10.25
CA ILE A 49 -0.26 -19.00 11.18
C ILE A 49 -1.51 -19.74 10.71
N GLN A 50 -1.37 -21.04 10.50
CA GLN A 50 -2.48 -21.94 10.17
C GLN A 50 -2.59 -23.01 11.24
N SER A 51 -3.81 -23.34 11.65
CA SER A 51 -4.08 -24.41 12.61
C SER A 51 -4.68 -25.61 11.89
N PHE A 52 -3.95 -26.72 11.83
CA PHE A 52 -4.39 -27.94 11.20
C PHE A 52 -4.29 -29.12 12.18
N GLY A 53 -5.41 -29.82 12.45
CA GLY A 53 -5.40 -30.98 13.33
C GLY A 53 -4.88 -30.69 14.77
N GLY A 54 -5.04 -29.47 15.25
CA GLY A 54 -4.54 -29.03 16.56
C GLY A 54 -3.04 -28.65 16.57
N GLN A 55 -2.39 -28.65 15.42
CA GLN A 55 -0.99 -28.19 15.26
C GLN A 55 -0.96 -26.85 14.54
N GLU A 56 -0.14 -25.94 15.04
CA GLU A 56 0.13 -24.67 14.37
C GLU A 56 1.27 -24.81 13.37
N MET A 57 1.02 -24.39 12.13
CA MET A 57 2.04 -24.20 11.12
C MET A 57 2.31 -22.72 10.96
N LYS A 58 3.57 -22.34 11.09
CA LYS A 58 4.02 -20.96 10.90
C LYS A 58 4.77 -20.84 9.58
N MET A 59 4.43 -19.80 8.81
CA MET A 59 5.10 -19.43 7.58
C MET A 59 5.50 -17.96 7.66
N VAL A 60 6.77 -17.70 7.37
CA VAL A 60 7.31 -16.34 7.20
C VAL A 60 7.69 -16.16 5.75
N MET A 61 7.33 -15.02 5.18
CA MET A 61 7.71 -14.69 3.81
C MET A 61 8.06 -13.20 3.72
N ASP A 62 9.29 -12.93 3.34
CA ASP A 62 9.76 -11.57 3.07
C ASP A 62 10.03 -11.42 1.58
N ILE A 63 9.50 -10.35 0.97
CA ILE A 63 9.70 -10.04 -0.43
C ILE A 63 10.27 -8.64 -0.54
N SER A 64 11.29 -8.47 -1.37
CA SER A 64 11.72 -7.16 -1.85
C SER A 64 11.71 -7.15 -3.37
N ALA A 65 11.20 -6.06 -3.95
CA ALA A 65 11.15 -5.88 -5.39
C ALA A 65 11.52 -4.46 -5.77
N THR A 66 12.16 -4.33 -6.94
CA THR A 66 12.48 -3.04 -7.55
C THR A 66 11.96 -3.02 -8.98
N SER A 67 11.24 -1.97 -9.34
CA SER A 67 10.79 -1.72 -10.69
C SER A 67 11.05 -0.28 -11.11
N GLU A 68 11.12 -0.06 -12.41
CA GLU A 68 11.23 1.26 -13.02
C GLU A 68 9.95 1.56 -13.80
N PHE A 69 9.46 2.78 -13.66
CA PHE A 69 8.30 3.31 -14.37
C PHE A 69 8.76 4.41 -15.32
N PHE A 70 8.76 4.15 -16.60
CA PHE A 70 8.95 5.15 -17.62
C PHE A 70 7.58 5.71 -18.03
N ILE A 71 7.37 7.01 -17.89
CA ILE A 71 6.13 7.68 -18.28
C ILE A 71 6.11 7.87 -19.79
N GLU A 72 5.37 7.01 -20.47
CA GLU A 72 5.25 7.00 -21.93
C GLU A 72 4.35 8.12 -22.43
N ASP A 73 3.18 8.29 -21.78
CA ASP A 73 2.21 9.31 -22.18
C ASP A 73 1.32 9.77 -21.01
N ILE A 74 0.73 10.95 -21.18
CA ILE A 74 -0.29 11.53 -20.30
C ILE A 74 -1.36 12.13 -21.21
N ASN A 75 -2.58 11.60 -21.17
CA ASN A 75 -3.66 12.05 -22.01
C ASN A 75 -4.39 13.29 -21.46
N GLU A 76 -5.37 13.80 -22.20
CA GLU A 76 -6.15 15.00 -21.85
C GLU A 76 -6.97 14.79 -20.55
N ASN A 77 -7.31 13.55 -20.17
CA ASN A 77 -8.00 13.21 -18.92
C ASN A 77 -7.03 13.06 -17.74
N PHE A 78 -5.74 13.36 -17.93
CA PHE A 78 -4.68 13.14 -16.95
C PHE A 78 -4.48 11.66 -16.57
N GLU A 79 -4.86 10.73 -17.44
CA GLU A 79 -4.49 9.35 -17.30
C GLU A 79 -3.04 9.15 -17.74
N VAL A 80 -2.31 8.39 -16.96
CA VAL A 80 -0.87 8.18 -17.14
C VAL A 80 -0.63 6.79 -17.70
N THR A 81 -0.03 6.72 -18.89
CA THR A 81 0.48 5.47 -19.46
C THR A 81 1.96 5.36 -19.12
N ALA A 82 2.33 4.28 -18.44
CA ALA A 82 3.71 4.01 -18.07
C ALA A 82 4.14 2.61 -18.51
N ILE A 83 5.43 2.50 -18.86
CA ILE A 83 6.11 1.21 -19.02
C ILE A 83 6.74 0.84 -17.69
N GLU A 84 6.21 -0.18 -17.05
CA GLU A 84 6.79 -0.78 -15.86
C GLU A 84 7.81 -1.83 -16.27
N LEU A 85 9.02 -1.70 -15.79
CA LEU A 85 10.11 -2.64 -15.97
C LEU A 85 10.48 -3.24 -14.63
N ILE A 86 10.15 -4.51 -14.39
CA ILE A 86 10.55 -5.23 -13.19
C ILE A 86 12.03 -5.57 -13.30
N LYS A 87 12.83 -5.11 -12.33
CA LYS A 87 14.29 -5.28 -12.30
C LYS A 87 14.71 -6.45 -11.45
N ASP A 88 14.39 -6.37 -10.18
CA ASP A 88 14.88 -7.32 -9.19
C ASP A 88 13.74 -7.77 -8.28
N ILE A 89 13.74 -9.05 -7.94
CA ILE A 89 12.87 -9.62 -6.91
C ILE A 89 13.74 -10.53 -6.03
N SER A 90 13.62 -10.38 -4.73
CA SER A 90 14.17 -11.31 -3.75
C SER A 90 13.05 -11.76 -2.83
N MET A 91 13.00 -13.06 -2.58
CA MET A 91 12.03 -13.68 -1.70
C MET A 91 12.78 -14.58 -0.71
N HIS A 92 12.52 -14.37 0.57
CA HIS A 92 12.95 -15.24 1.65
C HIS A 92 11.71 -15.86 2.28
N SER A 93 11.72 -17.17 2.48
CA SER A 93 10.61 -17.88 3.13
C SER A 93 11.10 -18.92 4.12
N VAL A 94 10.42 -18.97 5.27
CA VAL A 94 10.61 -20.03 6.27
C VAL A 94 9.28 -20.73 6.47
N MET A 95 9.24 -22.03 6.13
CA MET A 95 8.05 -22.85 6.26
C MET A 95 8.44 -24.25 6.75
N MET A 96 7.81 -24.73 7.81
CA MET A 96 8.05 -26.07 8.39
C MET A 96 9.54 -26.35 8.67
N GLY A 97 10.29 -25.33 9.11
CA GLY A 97 11.72 -25.43 9.41
C GLY A 97 12.64 -25.42 8.18
N ARG A 98 12.09 -25.27 6.98
CA ARG A 98 12.86 -25.03 5.75
C ARG A 98 13.00 -23.54 5.54
N ASP A 99 14.23 -23.11 5.43
CA ASP A 99 14.64 -21.75 5.12
C ASP A 99 15.08 -21.70 3.65
N THR A 100 14.47 -20.83 2.86
CA THR A 100 14.74 -20.74 1.41
C THR A 100 14.82 -19.28 1.00
N THR A 101 15.87 -18.93 0.28
CA THR A 101 16.01 -17.61 -0.34
C THR A 101 16.14 -17.76 -1.84
N MET A 102 15.33 -17.03 -2.58
CA MET A 102 15.41 -16.93 -4.04
C MET A 102 15.62 -15.46 -4.41
N SER A 103 16.53 -15.21 -5.34
CA SER A 103 16.80 -13.87 -5.84
C SER A 103 16.93 -13.90 -7.35
N PHE A 104 16.21 -13.01 -8.00
CA PHE A 104 16.20 -12.83 -9.44
C PHE A 104 16.59 -11.39 -9.73
N LYS A 105 17.59 -11.22 -10.57
CA LYS A 105 18.12 -9.94 -10.99
C LYS A 105 17.96 -9.78 -12.50
N ASP A 106 17.88 -8.56 -12.96
CA ASP A 106 17.75 -8.22 -14.39
C ASP A 106 16.60 -8.98 -15.07
N ILE A 107 15.46 -9.08 -14.38
CA ILE A 107 14.28 -9.81 -14.85
C ILE A 107 13.80 -9.27 -16.19
N ASN A 108 13.80 -7.95 -16.34
CA ASN A 108 13.40 -7.22 -17.55
C ASN A 108 11.98 -7.54 -18.09
N GLU A 109 11.08 -7.99 -17.20
CA GLU A 109 9.67 -8.09 -17.56
C GLU A 109 9.08 -6.70 -17.74
N LYS A 110 8.40 -6.48 -18.87
CA LYS A 110 7.81 -5.20 -19.22
C LYS A 110 6.29 -5.28 -19.27
N ASN A 111 5.66 -4.38 -18.54
CA ASN A 111 4.23 -4.19 -18.58
C ASN A 111 3.90 -2.76 -19.01
N ARG A 112 2.87 -2.59 -19.85
CA ARG A 112 2.23 -1.29 -20.05
C ARG A 112 1.11 -1.16 -19.04
N VAL A 113 1.15 -0.12 -18.22
CA VAL A 113 0.14 0.13 -17.21
C VAL A 113 -0.47 1.51 -17.41
N VAL A 114 -1.79 1.62 -17.19
CA VAL A 114 -2.50 2.89 -17.26
C VAL A 114 -3.12 3.18 -15.90
N TYR A 115 -2.86 4.38 -15.40
CA TYR A 115 -3.41 4.89 -14.14
C TYR A 115 -4.28 6.11 -14.38
N SER A 116 -5.38 6.22 -13.63
CA SER A 116 -6.16 7.44 -13.56
C SER A 116 -5.43 8.53 -12.76
N LYS A 117 -5.91 9.76 -12.87
CA LYS A 117 -5.36 10.94 -12.17
C LYS A 117 -5.32 10.82 -10.64
N ASP A 118 -6.13 9.94 -10.06
CA ASP A 118 -6.29 9.67 -8.64
C ASP A 118 -5.56 8.40 -8.18
N GLY A 119 -4.78 7.78 -9.08
CA GLY A 119 -3.91 6.64 -8.76
C GLY A 119 -4.53 5.26 -8.97
N LYS A 120 -5.77 5.16 -9.48
CA LYS A 120 -6.40 3.87 -9.77
C LYS A 120 -5.78 3.25 -11.02
N GLN A 121 -5.37 1.99 -10.95
CA GLN A 121 -4.95 1.24 -12.13
C GLN A 121 -6.17 0.93 -13.01
N ILE A 122 -6.14 1.40 -14.26
CA ILE A 122 -7.20 1.19 -15.27
C ILE A 122 -6.94 -0.08 -16.07
N SER A 123 -5.69 -0.27 -16.50
CA SER A 123 -5.29 -1.46 -17.26
C SER A 123 -3.85 -1.84 -17.01
N LYS A 124 -3.55 -3.11 -17.27
CA LYS A 124 -2.19 -3.65 -17.30
C LYS A 124 -2.10 -4.66 -18.45
N GLU A 125 -1.09 -4.50 -19.29
CA GLU A 125 -0.79 -5.34 -20.44
C GLU A 125 0.66 -5.81 -20.34
N LEU A 126 0.89 -7.11 -20.46
CA LEU A 126 2.24 -7.67 -20.56
C LEU A 126 2.77 -7.44 -21.97
N ILE A 127 3.88 -6.68 -22.09
CA ILE A 127 4.53 -6.40 -23.37
C ILE A 127 5.61 -7.45 -23.67
N ASP A 128 6.39 -7.80 -22.65
CA ASP A 128 7.52 -8.70 -22.78
C ASP A 128 7.65 -9.52 -21.49
N SER A 129 7.60 -10.86 -21.61
CA SER A 129 7.66 -11.74 -20.47
C SER A 129 9.10 -12.24 -20.25
N ALA A 130 9.60 -12.08 -19.05
CA ALA A 130 10.75 -12.84 -18.61
C ALA A 130 10.32 -14.27 -18.25
N ALA A 131 11.27 -15.20 -18.23
CA ALA A 131 11.05 -16.62 -17.95
C ALA A 131 10.46 -16.92 -16.54
N ILE A 132 10.10 -15.90 -15.76
CA ILE A 132 9.72 -15.99 -14.34
C ILE A 132 8.28 -15.48 -14.12
N ALA A 133 7.39 -15.75 -15.04
CA ALA A 133 5.99 -15.27 -15.03
C ALA A 133 5.21 -15.63 -13.74
N ASP A 134 5.61 -16.65 -12.99
CA ASP A 134 4.92 -17.08 -11.78
C ASP A 134 5.18 -16.17 -10.55
N LEU A 135 6.31 -15.44 -10.53
CA LEU A 135 6.64 -14.48 -9.46
C LEU A 135 6.06 -13.09 -9.69
N ALA A 136 5.83 -12.70 -10.93
CA ALA A 136 5.22 -11.43 -11.28
C ALA A 136 3.80 -11.28 -10.71
N GLY A 137 3.07 -12.40 -10.54
CA GLY A 137 1.77 -12.42 -9.88
C GLY A 137 1.79 -11.89 -8.44
N THR A 138 2.85 -12.17 -7.69
CA THR A 138 2.97 -11.76 -6.29
C THR A 138 3.20 -10.26 -6.13
N THR A 139 3.98 -9.65 -7.03
CA THR A 139 4.25 -8.20 -6.99
C THR A 139 3.11 -7.36 -7.53
N ASN A 140 2.23 -7.95 -8.35
CA ASN A 140 1.07 -7.27 -8.92
C ASN A 140 0.00 -6.92 -7.89
N GLN A 141 -0.04 -7.63 -6.76
CA GLN A 141 -1.01 -7.40 -5.68
C GLN A 141 -0.64 -6.23 -4.77
N ILE A 142 0.59 -5.71 -4.87
CA ILE A 142 1.01 -4.59 -4.04
C ILE A 142 0.54 -3.30 -4.71
N ALA A 143 -0.39 -2.60 -4.05
CA ALA A 143 -0.90 -1.32 -4.53
C ALA A 143 0.26 -0.32 -4.67
N LYS A 144 0.42 0.24 -5.87
CA LYS A 144 1.54 1.15 -6.20
C LYS A 144 1.24 2.58 -5.79
N PHE A 145 -0.02 2.96 -5.84
CA PHE A 145 -0.49 4.29 -5.51
C PHE A 145 -1.67 4.23 -4.56
N ILE A 146 -1.76 5.19 -3.65
CA ILE A 146 -2.94 5.40 -2.80
C ILE A 146 -3.95 6.26 -3.54
N TYR A 147 -5.23 6.14 -3.16
CA TYR A 147 -6.28 6.99 -3.70
C TYR A 147 -6.20 8.40 -3.10
N LEU A 148 -6.06 9.42 -3.96
CA LEU A 148 -5.99 10.83 -3.55
C LEU A 148 -7.36 11.51 -3.64
N PRO A 149 -7.61 12.57 -2.83
CA PRO A 149 -8.89 13.26 -2.83
C PRO A 149 -9.11 14.08 -4.11
N GLU A 150 -10.35 14.19 -4.57
CA GLU A 150 -10.70 14.99 -5.76
C GLU A 150 -10.57 16.51 -5.53
N LYS A 151 -10.63 16.95 -4.28
CA LYS A 151 -10.62 18.35 -3.88
C LYS A 151 -9.47 18.64 -2.93
N ALA A 152 -9.11 19.93 -2.81
CA ALA A 152 -8.18 20.36 -1.80
C ALA A 152 -8.68 20.02 -0.40
N VAL A 153 -7.76 19.63 0.48
CA VAL A 153 -8.03 19.16 1.86
C VAL A 153 -7.29 20.00 2.89
N LYS A 154 -7.88 20.08 4.08
CA LYS A 154 -7.28 20.67 5.29
C LYS A 154 -6.90 19.57 6.27
N ALA A 155 -6.01 19.87 7.20
CA ALA A 155 -5.67 18.95 8.27
C ALA A 155 -6.94 18.51 9.03
N GLY A 156 -7.13 17.20 9.15
CA GLY A 156 -8.31 16.55 9.71
C GLY A 156 -9.38 16.16 8.68
N ASP A 157 -9.29 16.61 7.44
CA ASP A 157 -10.24 16.19 6.40
C ASP A 157 -10.04 14.71 6.05
N LYS A 158 -11.17 14.06 5.74
CA LYS A 158 -11.22 12.63 5.43
C LYS A 158 -11.86 12.40 4.07
N TRP A 159 -11.41 11.33 3.39
CA TRP A 159 -12.06 10.79 2.21
C TRP A 159 -12.00 9.27 2.23
N GLN A 160 -12.85 8.65 1.45
CA GLN A 160 -12.98 7.19 1.40
C GLN A 160 -12.94 6.69 -0.04
N HIS A 161 -12.44 5.48 -0.18
CA HIS A 161 -12.47 4.72 -1.42
C HIS A 161 -12.90 3.28 -1.14
N VAL A 162 -13.81 2.75 -1.97
CA VAL A 162 -14.19 1.34 -1.93
C VAL A 162 -13.55 0.65 -3.11
N LYS A 163 -12.80 -0.39 -2.84
CA LYS A 163 -12.06 -1.17 -3.83
C LYS A 163 -12.49 -2.62 -3.77
N THR A 164 -12.75 -3.22 -4.91
CA THR A 164 -12.96 -4.66 -5.04
C THR A 164 -11.91 -5.23 -5.99
N GLU A 165 -11.14 -6.17 -5.49
CA GLU A 165 -10.15 -6.93 -6.24
C GLU A 165 -10.66 -8.35 -6.42
N LYS A 166 -10.58 -8.84 -7.65
CA LYS A 166 -10.98 -10.20 -8.00
C LYS A 166 -9.81 -10.90 -8.67
N THR A 167 -9.46 -12.07 -8.13
CA THR A 167 -8.55 -13.01 -8.78
C THR A 167 -9.39 -14.11 -9.40
N GLU A 168 -9.24 -14.34 -10.69
CA GLU A 168 -10.02 -15.34 -11.40
C GLU A 168 -9.35 -16.72 -11.39
N ILE A 169 -10.16 -17.76 -11.54
CA ILE A 169 -9.67 -19.14 -11.73
C ILE A 169 -8.99 -19.22 -13.09
N THR A 170 -7.76 -19.75 -13.08
CA THR A 170 -6.97 -20.07 -14.27
C THR A 170 -6.41 -21.48 -14.14
N GLU A 171 -5.80 -22.01 -15.19
CA GLU A 171 -5.10 -23.32 -15.13
C GLU A 171 -4.01 -23.35 -14.05
N LYS A 172 -3.38 -22.20 -13.78
CA LYS A 172 -2.30 -22.05 -12.76
C LYS A 172 -2.82 -21.66 -11.39
N ASN A 173 -4.00 -21.05 -11.31
CA ASN A 173 -4.64 -20.63 -10.08
C ASN A 173 -6.06 -21.24 -9.99
N PRO A 174 -6.25 -22.35 -9.28
CA PRO A 174 -7.55 -22.98 -9.15
C PRO A 174 -8.49 -22.27 -8.15
N PHE A 175 -8.15 -21.04 -7.76
CA PHE A 175 -8.85 -20.30 -6.72
C PHE A 175 -9.35 -18.95 -7.23
N GLU A 176 -10.64 -18.67 -7.08
CA GLU A 176 -11.21 -17.34 -7.18
C GLU A 176 -11.16 -16.66 -5.82
N THR A 177 -10.68 -15.44 -5.74
CA THR A 177 -10.70 -14.65 -4.50
C THR A 177 -11.30 -13.29 -4.82
N ILE A 178 -12.20 -12.83 -3.95
CA ILE A 178 -12.81 -11.50 -4.01
C ILE A 178 -12.45 -10.80 -2.69
N ILE A 179 -11.77 -9.68 -2.78
CA ILE A 179 -11.43 -8.83 -1.62
C ILE A 179 -12.11 -7.50 -1.82
N THR A 180 -13.04 -7.17 -0.94
CA THR A 180 -13.69 -5.86 -0.91
C THR A 180 -13.17 -5.07 0.28
N SER A 181 -12.49 -3.97 0.01
CA SER A 181 -11.89 -3.10 1.01
C SER A 181 -12.55 -1.73 1.01
N THR A 182 -12.85 -1.23 2.20
CA THR A 182 -13.22 0.18 2.42
C THR A 182 -12.02 0.87 3.05
N GLU A 183 -11.40 1.77 2.30
CA GLU A 183 -10.21 2.53 2.69
C GLU A 183 -10.66 3.92 3.14
N GLU A 184 -10.22 4.37 4.31
CA GLU A 184 -10.38 5.73 4.81
C GLU A 184 -9.02 6.39 4.91
N PHE A 185 -8.93 7.59 4.37
CA PHE A 185 -7.74 8.42 4.39
C PHE A 185 -7.99 9.67 5.21
N THR A 186 -7.00 10.10 6.01
CA THR A 186 -7.06 11.34 6.78
C THR A 186 -5.84 12.19 6.48
N PHE A 187 -6.05 13.41 6.00
CA PHE A 187 -4.96 14.37 5.83
C PHE A 187 -4.53 14.92 7.19
N VAL A 188 -3.29 14.70 7.59
CA VAL A 188 -2.76 15.17 8.89
C VAL A 188 -2.21 16.59 8.78
N GLY A 189 -1.67 16.94 7.63
CA GLY A 189 -0.92 18.18 7.40
C GLY A 189 0.55 17.89 7.09
N ASN A 190 1.38 18.92 7.16
CA ASN A 190 2.80 18.81 6.85
C ASN A 190 3.58 18.18 8.01
N GLU A 191 4.50 17.28 7.67
CA GLU A 191 5.48 16.70 8.58
C GLU A 191 6.89 16.86 7.99
N THR A 192 7.86 17.24 8.82
CA THR A 192 9.26 17.33 8.39
C THR A 192 9.98 16.03 8.72
N LYS A 193 10.55 15.38 7.71
CA LYS A 193 11.37 14.18 7.83
C LYS A 193 12.68 14.38 7.08
N ASP A 194 13.79 14.11 7.72
CA ASP A 194 15.15 14.26 7.14
C ASP A 194 15.41 15.64 6.49
N GLY A 195 14.84 16.70 7.08
CA GLY A 195 14.97 18.08 6.60
C GLY A 195 14.07 18.43 5.39
N GLN A 196 13.21 17.51 4.95
CA GLN A 196 12.22 17.74 3.89
C GLN A 196 10.81 17.77 4.49
N SER A 197 9.93 18.59 3.91
CA SER A 197 8.53 18.70 4.31
C SER A 197 7.67 17.88 3.37
N PHE A 198 6.81 17.03 3.95
CA PHE A 198 5.87 16.17 3.24
C PHE A 198 4.47 16.35 3.79
N ASP A 199 3.49 16.17 2.95
CA ASP A 199 2.09 16.05 3.36
C ASP A 199 1.82 14.62 3.84
N LYS A 200 1.42 14.47 5.11
CA LYS A 200 1.15 13.16 5.72
C LYS A 200 -0.31 12.80 5.61
N ILE A 201 -0.57 11.57 5.18
CA ILE A 201 -1.87 10.98 5.03
C ILE A 201 -1.91 9.71 5.88
N LEU A 202 -2.84 9.60 6.82
CA LEU A 202 -3.13 8.34 7.50
C LEU A 202 -4.04 7.49 6.63
N ILE A 203 -3.88 6.17 6.74
CA ILE A 203 -4.61 5.17 5.98
C ILE A 203 -5.18 4.15 6.96
N GLU A 204 -6.48 3.93 6.92
CA GLU A 204 -7.18 2.87 7.65
C GLU A 204 -8.03 2.10 6.65
N SER A 205 -8.09 0.78 6.75
CA SER A 205 -8.91 -0.03 5.85
C SER A 205 -9.52 -1.21 6.59
N ASN A 206 -10.76 -1.56 6.20
CA ASN A 206 -11.40 -2.80 6.56
C ASN A 206 -11.71 -3.58 5.29
N SER A 207 -11.40 -4.88 5.30
CA SER A 207 -11.58 -5.75 4.15
C SER A 207 -12.44 -6.95 4.51
N VAL A 208 -13.25 -7.38 3.54
CA VAL A 208 -13.94 -8.68 3.55
C VAL A 208 -13.32 -9.52 2.45
N ILE A 209 -13.01 -10.76 2.77
CA ILE A 209 -12.32 -11.72 1.90
C ILE A 209 -13.26 -12.89 1.69
N GLU A 210 -13.54 -13.21 0.43
CA GLU A 210 -14.31 -14.38 0.01
C GLU A 210 -13.52 -15.11 -1.06
N GLY A 211 -13.51 -16.44 -1.01
CA GLY A 211 -12.83 -17.24 -2.00
C GLY A 211 -13.49 -18.59 -2.21
N LYS A 212 -13.33 -19.13 -3.40
CA LYS A 212 -13.77 -20.48 -3.75
C LYS A 212 -12.84 -21.08 -4.80
N GLY A 213 -12.69 -22.39 -4.73
CA GLY A 213 -11.88 -23.11 -5.70
C GLY A 213 -12.03 -24.61 -5.55
N SER A 214 -11.24 -25.34 -6.32
CA SER A 214 -11.17 -26.80 -6.16
C SER A 214 -9.74 -27.28 -6.32
N GLN A 215 -9.34 -28.22 -5.49
CA GLN A 215 -8.04 -28.87 -5.58
C GLN A 215 -8.18 -30.37 -5.35
N SER A 216 -7.66 -31.16 -6.27
CA SER A 216 -7.72 -32.64 -6.18
C SER A 216 -9.14 -33.19 -6.01
N GLY A 217 -10.15 -32.52 -6.62
CA GLY A 217 -11.56 -32.91 -6.54
C GLY A 217 -12.30 -32.53 -5.27
N MET A 218 -11.65 -31.78 -4.36
CA MET A 218 -12.26 -31.20 -3.18
C MET A 218 -12.60 -29.74 -3.43
N GLU A 219 -13.78 -29.31 -3.02
CA GLU A 219 -14.17 -27.90 -3.03
C GLU A 219 -13.58 -27.20 -1.82
N ILE A 220 -13.06 -26.01 -2.05
CA ILE A 220 -12.42 -25.17 -1.03
C ILE A 220 -13.12 -23.81 -1.02
N PHE A 221 -13.52 -23.37 0.15
CA PHE A 221 -14.10 -22.05 0.41
C PHE A 221 -13.24 -21.29 1.39
N MET A 222 -13.07 -20.02 1.17
CA MET A 222 -12.35 -19.10 2.05
C MET A 222 -13.25 -17.94 2.41
N GLU A 223 -13.29 -17.60 3.69
CA GLU A 223 -13.92 -16.39 4.20
C GLU A 223 -13.03 -15.73 5.23
N GLY A 224 -13.05 -14.43 5.31
CA GLY A 224 -12.23 -13.72 6.28
C GLY A 224 -12.45 -12.22 6.29
N THR A 225 -11.76 -11.58 7.22
CA THR A 225 -11.72 -10.14 7.36
C THR A 225 -10.30 -9.67 7.55
N GLY A 226 -10.03 -8.43 7.13
CA GLY A 226 -8.74 -7.79 7.30
C GLY A 226 -8.89 -6.37 7.82
N LYS A 227 -7.90 -5.91 8.57
CA LYS A 227 -7.76 -4.52 9.01
C LYS A 227 -6.38 -4.03 8.67
N SER A 228 -6.31 -2.86 8.06
CA SER A 228 -5.05 -2.23 7.73
C SER A 228 -4.94 -0.86 8.38
N GLN A 229 -3.73 -0.51 8.81
CA GLN A 229 -3.40 0.80 9.32
C GLN A 229 -2.02 1.22 8.81
N GLY A 230 -1.90 2.48 8.44
CA GLY A 230 -0.65 2.97 7.90
C GLY A 230 -0.64 4.45 7.63
N PHE A 231 0.36 4.87 6.89
CA PHE A 231 0.49 6.25 6.46
C PHE A 231 1.24 6.36 5.14
N ALA A 232 1.05 7.49 4.47
CA ALA A 232 1.79 7.87 3.29
C ALA A 232 2.36 9.28 3.42
N TYR A 233 3.50 9.53 2.76
CA TYR A 233 4.07 10.85 2.57
C TYR A 233 3.92 11.27 1.10
N PHE A 234 3.24 12.38 0.89
CA PHE A 234 3.11 13.01 -0.41
C PHE A 234 4.10 14.18 -0.49
N ASP A 235 4.92 14.19 -1.53
CA ASP A 235 5.81 15.32 -1.84
C ASP A 235 5.06 16.31 -2.73
N SER A 236 4.63 17.43 -2.18
CA SER A 236 3.90 18.49 -2.91
C SER A 236 4.74 19.15 -4.01
N LYS A 237 6.08 19.09 -3.94
CA LYS A 237 6.97 19.63 -4.99
C LYS A 237 7.08 18.70 -6.17
N ALA A 238 7.21 17.40 -5.91
CA ALA A 238 7.25 16.36 -6.92
C ALA A 238 5.84 15.92 -7.36
N SER A 239 4.80 16.26 -6.57
CA SER A 239 3.41 15.86 -6.78
C SER A 239 3.21 14.35 -6.90
N ILE A 240 3.88 13.60 -6.02
CA ILE A 240 3.80 12.14 -5.93
C ILE A 240 3.83 11.67 -4.48
N VAL A 241 3.27 10.49 -4.22
CA VAL A 241 3.49 9.78 -2.95
C VAL A 241 4.87 9.14 -3.02
N VAL A 242 5.77 9.55 -2.12
CA VAL A 242 7.17 9.08 -2.11
C VAL A 242 7.41 7.92 -1.15
N TYR A 243 6.52 7.73 -0.18
CA TYR A 243 6.63 6.68 0.82
C TYR A 243 5.26 6.24 1.31
N THR A 244 5.08 4.94 1.48
CA THR A 244 3.89 4.36 2.14
C THR A 244 4.34 3.24 3.06
N GLU A 245 3.73 3.15 4.24
CA GLU A 245 3.89 2.05 5.17
C GLU A 245 2.51 1.62 5.67
N ILE A 246 2.16 0.34 5.46
CA ILE A 246 0.87 -0.23 5.83
C ILE A 246 1.11 -1.55 6.56
N ASN A 247 0.47 -1.70 7.72
CA ASN A 247 0.39 -2.96 8.44
C ASN A 247 -1.03 -3.50 8.31
N THR A 248 -1.17 -4.77 8.01
CA THR A 248 -2.45 -5.45 7.79
C THR A 248 -2.50 -6.72 8.63
N ASP A 249 -3.55 -6.88 9.40
CA ASP A 249 -3.88 -8.13 10.09
C ASP A 249 -5.15 -8.72 9.46
N MET A 250 -5.11 -10.02 9.17
CA MET A 250 -6.21 -10.76 8.55
C MET A 250 -6.50 -12.04 9.33
N ASP A 251 -7.78 -12.30 9.55
CA ASP A 251 -8.28 -13.57 10.09
C ASP A 251 -9.18 -14.22 9.04
N MET A 252 -8.86 -15.46 8.70
CA MET A 252 -9.51 -16.20 7.63
C MET A 252 -9.83 -17.63 8.08
N ASN A 253 -10.86 -18.22 7.47
CA ASN A 253 -11.19 -19.63 7.60
C ASN A 253 -11.19 -20.25 6.22
N LEU A 254 -10.48 -21.36 6.08
CA LEU A 254 -10.48 -22.18 4.90
C LEU A 254 -11.32 -23.43 5.17
N ALA A 255 -12.46 -23.58 4.51
CA ALA A 255 -13.33 -24.75 4.60
C ALA A 255 -13.08 -25.66 3.40
N ILE A 256 -12.79 -26.94 3.65
CA ILE A 256 -12.57 -27.96 2.63
C ILE A 256 -13.75 -28.94 2.69
N ALA A 257 -14.53 -29.00 1.60
CA ALA A 257 -15.64 -29.93 1.48
C ALA A 257 -15.14 -31.27 0.90
N GLY A 258 -15.48 -32.37 1.57
CA GLY A 258 -15.07 -33.71 1.18
C GLY A 258 -15.70 -34.78 2.06
N GLN A 259 -15.03 -35.95 2.17
CA GLN A 259 -15.53 -37.04 3.03
C GLN A 259 -15.59 -36.66 4.52
N GLU A 260 -14.71 -35.75 4.94
CA GLU A 260 -14.73 -35.09 6.26
C GLU A 260 -14.63 -33.58 6.03
N ASN A 261 -15.69 -32.83 6.33
CA ASN A 261 -15.66 -31.37 6.24
C ASN A 261 -14.65 -30.83 7.26
N MET A 262 -13.68 -30.08 6.80
CA MET A 262 -12.61 -29.55 7.62
C MET A 262 -12.55 -28.04 7.52
N THR A 263 -12.35 -27.38 8.66
CA THR A 263 -12.10 -25.93 8.70
C THR A 263 -10.68 -25.67 9.23
N ILE A 264 -9.92 -24.85 8.52
CA ILE A 264 -8.57 -24.46 8.87
C ILE A 264 -8.57 -22.96 9.17
N PRO A 265 -8.52 -22.56 10.44
CA PRO A 265 -8.32 -21.17 10.80
C PRO A 265 -6.92 -20.72 10.37
N MET A 266 -6.84 -19.50 9.85
CA MET A 266 -5.61 -18.88 9.42
C MET A 266 -5.59 -17.43 9.87
N SER A 267 -4.50 -16.98 10.49
CA SER A 267 -4.24 -15.59 10.76
C SER A 267 -2.99 -15.14 10.00
N GLN A 268 -3.01 -13.93 9.50
CA GLN A 268 -1.91 -13.36 8.73
C GLN A 268 -1.65 -11.93 9.20
N SER A 269 -0.38 -11.62 9.44
CA SER A 269 0.09 -10.25 9.69
C SER A 269 1.09 -9.86 8.62
N MET A 270 0.82 -8.76 7.95
CA MET A 270 1.59 -8.29 6.80
C MET A 270 2.01 -6.83 7.00
N LYS A 271 3.27 -6.53 6.68
CA LYS A 271 3.78 -5.16 6.60
C LYS A 271 4.25 -4.90 5.18
N VAL A 272 3.76 -3.81 4.59
CA VAL A 272 4.20 -3.35 3.26
C VAL A 272 4.81 -1.97 3.39
N ILE A 273 6.00 -1.80 2.83
CA ILE A 273 6.66 -0.50 2.67
C ILE A 273 6.89 -0.27 1.20
N THR A 274 6.50 0.88 0.68
CA THR A 274 6.81 1.29 -0.69
C THR A 274 7.56 2.60 -0.71
N LYS A 275 8.49 2.74 -1.65
CA LYS A 275 9.18 4.00 -1.95
C LYS A 275 9.09 4.26 -3.44
N PHE A 276 8.81 5.51 -3.79
CA PHE A 276 8.66 5.94 -5.17
C PHE A 276 9.40 7.26 -5.39
N ASN A 277 10.39 7.28 -6.27
CA ASN A 277 11.25 8.44 -6.48
C ASN A 277 11.57 8.64 -7.96
N GLU A 278 11.71 9.89 -8.40
CA GLU A 278 12.25 10.18 -9.73
C GLU A 278 13.69 9.65 -9.84
N LYS A 279 13.96 8.89 -10.89
CA LYS A 279 15.30 8.39 -11.19
C LYS A 279 16.17 9.55 -11.69
N LYS A 280 17.26 9.80 -10.98
CA LYS A 280 18.24 10.85 -11.34
C LYS A 280 19.11 10.44 -12.51
#